data_42b4d14de9d701c76c03760f628a1b36
#
_entry.id   42b4d14de9d701c76c03760f628a1b36
#
_cell.length_a   1.000
_cell.length_b   1.000
_cell.length_c   1.000
_cell.angle_alpha   90.00
_cell.angle_beta   90.00
_cell.angle_gamma   90.00
#
_symmetry.space_group_name_H-M   'P 1'
#
loop_
_entity.id
_entity.type
_entity.pdbx_description
1 polymer ?
#
loop_
_entity_poly.entity_id
_entity_poly.type
_entity_poly.pdbx_seq_one_letter_code
_entity_poly.pdbx_strand_id
1 'polypeptide(L)'
;MLSAFFSSAETALITVNRIRMRTLAEDGNKRAATVLRITNNSGKMLSAILIGNNIVNLSASSLATSLAIKIWGSVGAGIATGILTVLILIFGEISPKTLATVNSEKLALTYANVIEVLMKILTPVIFIINKLANRICKLFGVDPNADTQKMTEEELRTIVDVSKESGVIESEEHTMINNVFDFGDAQAKEVMIPRIDMTFAQVDSSYDELIQIFQEDKFTRLPVXXXXXDRQRDWYPQYERSASLSRQGSFFCS
;
A
#
# COMPACT_ATOMS: atom_id res chain seq x y z
N MET A 1 -32.85 4.42 11.95
CA MET A 1 -32.59 3.65 10.70
C MET A 1 -31.60 4.37 9.78
N LEU A 2 -31.88 5.60 9.28
CA LEU A 2 -30.96 6.32 8.39
C LEU A 2 -29.60 6.65 9.05
N SER A 3 -29.61 7.05 10.33
CA SER A 3 -28.38 7.28 11.09
C SER A 3 -27.50 6.00 11.14
N ALA A 4 -28.12 4.86 11.47
CA ALA A 4 -27.45 3.56 11.49
C ALA A 4 -26.83 3.19 10.13
N PHE A 5 -27.54 3.50 9.03
CA PHE A 5 -27.04 3.31 7.67
C PHE A 5 -25.76 4.12 7.44
N PHE A 6 -25.76 5.43 7.74
CA PHE A 6 -24.58 6.29 7.53
C PHE A 6 -23.40 5.86 8.42
N SER A 7 -23.66 5.56 9.68
CA SER A 7 -22.62 5.13 10.64
C SER A 7 -21.99 3.79 10.24
N SER A 8 -22.81 2.82 9.82
CA SER A 8 -22.31 1.53 9.35
C SER A 8 -21.59 1.66 7.99
N ALA A 9 -22.08 2.52 7.07
CA ALA A 9 -21.44 2.76 5.78
C ALA A 9 -20.05 3.39 5.95
N GLU A 10 -19.93 4.38 6.85
CA GLU A 10 -18.66 5.01 7.20
C GLU A 10 -17.62 3.95 7.61
N THR A 11 -17.98 3.18 8.64
CA THR A 11 -17.07 2.18 9.22
C THR A 11 -16.73 1.09 8.19
N ALA A 12 -17.73 0.56 7.50
CA ALA A 12 -17.52 -0.50 6.49
C ALA A 12 -16.56 -0.05 5.38
N LEU A 13 -16.74 1.17 4.85
CA LEU A 13 -15.92 1.67 3.74
C LEU A 13 -14.51 2.09 4.16
N ILE A 14 -14.29 2.44 5.44
CA ILE A 14 -12.96 2.73 5.99
C ILE A 14 -12.20 1.43 6.25
N THR A 15 -12.86 0.42 6.84
CA THR A 15 -12.20 -0.81 7.30
C THR A 15 -12.09 -1.90 6.24
N VAL A 16 -12.80 -1.77 5.11
CA VAL A 16 -12.79 -2.80 4.06
C VAL A 16 -11.39 -3.03 3.50
N ASN A 17 -11.03 -4.30 3.34
CA ASN A 17 -9.73 -4.70 2.75
C ASN A 17 -9.70 -4.35 1.26
N ARG A 18 -8.90 -3.34 0.91
CA ARG A 18 -8.78 -2.83 -0.48
C ARG A 18 -8.18 -3.86 -1.43
N ILE A 19 -7.25 -4.69 -0.95
CA ILE A 19 -6.62 -5.75 -1.77
C ILE A 19 -7.70 -6.75 -2.19
N ARG A 20 -8.50 -7.20 -1.24
CA ARG A 20 -9.60 -8.14 -1.51
C ARG A 20 -10.67 -7.52 -2.42
N MET A 21 -10.99 -6.25 -2.26
CA MET A 21 -11.91 -5.54 -3.18
C MET A 21 -11.34 -5.47 -4.59
N ARG A 22 -10.02 -5.32 -4.73
CA ARG A 22 -9.34 -5.32 -6.03
C ARG A 22 -9.46 -6.68 -6.71
N THR A 23 -9.17 -7.77 -6.01
CA THR A 23 -9.34 -9.13 -6.54
C THR A 23 -10.78 -9.37 -7.03
N LEU A 24 -11.78 -9.04 -6.18
CA LEU A 24 -13.19 -9.19 -6.54
C LEU A 24 -13.60 -8.34 -7.76
N ALA A 25 -13.00 -7.15 -7.91
CA ALA A 25 -13.28 -6.28 -9.06
C ALA A 25 -12.66 -6.86 -10.35
N GLU A 26 -11.46 -7.43 -10.26
CA GLU A 26 -10.80 -8.15 -11.35
C GLU A 26 -11.59 -9.39 -11.77
N ASP A 27 -12.25 -10.06 -10.82
CA ASP A 27 -13.18 -11.18 -11.05
C ASP A 27 -14.54 -10.74 -11.64
N GLY A 28 -14.71 -9.44 -11.94
CA GLY A 28 -15.90 -8.92 -12.59
C GLY A 28 -16.99 -8.40 -11.67
N ASN A 29 -16.74 -8.30 -10.36
CA ASN A 29 -17.74 -7.77 -9.42
C ASN A 29 -17.84 -6.26 -9.53
N LYS A 30 -18.92 -5.77 -10.15
CA LYS A 30 -19.17 -4.33 -10.36
C LYS A 30 -19.31 -3.54 -9.06
N ARG A 31 -19.82 -4.15 -7.98
CA ARG A 31 -19.96 -3.47 -6.68
C ARG A 31 -18.59 -3.27 -6.04
N ALA A 32 -17.68 -4.25 -6.15
CA ALA A 32 -16.29 -4.11 -5.68
C ALA A 32 -15.56 -3.00 -6.43
N ALA A 33 -15.75 -2.91 -7.75
CA ALA A 33 -15.20 -1.82 -8.56
C ALA A 33 -15.74 -0.45 -8.09
N THR A 34 -17.03 -0.37 -7.70
CA THR A 34 -17.62 0.86 -7.14
C THR A 34 -16.99 1.18 -5.77
N VAL A 35 -16.81 0.18 -4.89
CA VAL A 35 -16.12 0.37 -3.59
C VAL A 35 -14.74 0.99 -3.81
N LEU A 36 -13.94 0.42 -4.71
CA LEU A 36 -12.60 0.96 -5.02
C LEU A 36 -12.65 2.41 -5.51
N ARG A 37 -13.61 2.70 -6.41
CA ARG A 37 -13.76 4.04 -6.98
C ARG A 37 -14.08 5.09 -5.92
N ILE A 38 -15.00 4.79 -4.99
CA ILE A 38 -15.39 5.72 -3.93
C ILE A 38 -14.30 5.84 -2.84
N THR A 39 -13.64 4.73 -2.49
CA THR A 39 -12.58 4.74 -1.47
C THR A 39 -11.28 5.37 -1.98
N ASN A 40 -11.05 5.40 -3.28
CA ASN A 40 -9.94 6.16 -3.88
C ASN A 40 -10.12 7.67 -3.71
N ASN A 41 -11.34 8.13 -3.47
CA ASN A 41 -11.62 9.52 -3.14
C ASN A 41 -12.19 9.60 -1.73
N SER A 42 -11.40 9.13 -0.75
CA SER A 42 -11.80 8.96 0.64
C SER A 42 -12.29 10.27 1.28
N GLY A 43 -11.62 11.39 1.00
CA GLY A 43 -12.03 12.71 1.52
C GLY A 43 -13.44 13.09 1.08
N LYS A 44 -13.76 12.92 -0.21
CA LYS A 44 -15.09 13.19 -0.75
C LYS A 44 -16.13 12.22 -0.21
N MET A 45 -15.77 10.94 -0.10
CA MET A 45 -16.63 9.89 0.46
C MET A 45 -17.01 10.19 1.90
N LEU A 46 -16.01 10.47 2.75
CA LEU A 46 -16.21 10.78 4.16
C LEU A 46 -17.05 12.06 4.35
N SER A 47 -16.76 13.10 3.54
CA SER A 47 -17.56 14.35 3.58
C SER A 47 -19.02 14.08 3.25
N ALA A 48 -19.30 13.26 2.23
CA ALA A 48 -20.68 12.93 1.83
C ALA A 48 -21.42 12.18 2.96
N ILE A 49 -20.77 11.19 3.55
CA ILE A 49 -21.35 10.38 4.63
C ILE A 49 -21.59 11.24 5.88
N LEU A 50 -20.60 12.07 6.25
CA LEU A 50 -20.69 12.98 7.40
C LEU A 50 -21.83 13.99 7.24
N ILE A 51 -21.96 14.61 6.08
CA ILE A 51 -23.03 15.56 5.77
C ILE A 51 -24.39 14.85 5.87
N GLY A 52 -24.50 13.67 5.25
CA GLY A 52 -25.74 12.86 5.28
C GLY A 52 -26.11 12.48 6.70
N ASN A 53 -25.18 11.99 7.48
CA ASN A 53 -25.40 11.59 8.88
C ASN A 53 -25.85 12.78 9.75
N ASN A 54 -25.18 13.92 9.60
CA ASN A 54 -25.51 15.14 10.35
C ASN A 54 -26.91 15.66 9.98
N ILE A 55 -27.28 15.70 8.70
CA ILE A 55 -28.63 16.10 8.26
C ILE A 55 -29.68 15.21 8.91
N VAL A 56 -29.49 13.90 8.88
CA VAL A 56 -30.42 12.93 9.46
C VAL A 56 -30.55 13.12 10.98
N ASN A 57 -29.45 13.23 11.69
CA ASN A 57 -29.42 13.32 13.14
C ASN A 57 -30.03 14.65 13.63
N LEU A 58 -29.69 15.78 12.98
CA LEU A 58 -30.24 17.09 13.32
C LEU A 58 -31.73 17.17 13.00
N SER A 59 -32.17 16.62 11.87
CA SER A 59 -33.57 16.56 11.49
C SER A 59 -34.39 15.72 12.48
N ALA A 60 -33.89 14.54 12.85
CA ALA A 60 -34.52 13.65 13.81
C ALA A 60 -34.67 14.35 15.19
N SER A 61 -33.60 15.00 15.64
CA SER A 61 -33.55 15.71 16.92
C SER A 61 -34.55 16.87 16.92
N SER A 62 -34.57 17.68 15.86
CA SER A 62 -35.47 18.81 15.69
C SER A 62 -36.95 18.40 15.72
N LEU A 63 -37.28 17.34 14.95
CA LEU A 63 -38.64 16.79 14.91
C LEU A 63 -39.08 16.23 16.26
N ALA A 64 -38.20 15.47 16.93
CA ALA A 64 -38.51 14.90 18.25
C ALA A 64 -38.70 15.98 19.30
N THR A 65 -37.85 16.99 19.30
CA THR A 65 -37.94 18.13 20.23
C THR A 65 -39.25 18.91 19.99
N SER A 66 -39.59 19.18 18.73
CA SER A 66 -40.85 19.88 18.37
C SER A 66 -42.09 19.12 18.84
N LEU A 67 -42.10 17.80 18.66
CA LEU A 67 -43.17 16.92 19.14
C LEU A 67 -43.25 16.91 20.67
N ALA A 68 -42.12 16.81 21.35
CA ALA A 68 -42.04 16.79 22.81
C ALA A 68 -42.59 18.10 23.44
N ILE A 69 -42.27 19.24 22.82
CA ILE A 69 -42.80 20.55 23.27
C ILE A 69 -44.33 20.60 23.15
N LYS A 70 -44.86 20.06 22.04
CA LYS A 70 -46.33 20.02 21.83
C LYS A 70 -47.04 19.14 22.86
N ILE A 71 -46.42 18.05 23.32
CA ILE A 71 -47.07 17.06 24.21
C ILE A 71 -46.84 17.43 25.69
N TRP A 72 -45.61 17.81 26.06
CA TRP A 72 -45.17 17.99 27.46
C TRP A 72 -44.71 19.42 27.79
N GLY A 73 -44.85 20.36 26.87
CA GLY A 73 -44.40 21.73 27.09
C GLY A 73 -42.86 21.85 27.05
N SER A 74 -42.35 22.96 27.57
CA SER A 74 -40.90 23.29 27.51
C SER A 74 -40.00 22.30 28.27
N VAL A 75 -40.48 21.71 29.35
CA VAL A 75 -39.76 20.71 30.15
C VAL A 75 -39.57 19.42 29.34
N GLY A 76 -40.52 19.06 28.50
CA GLY A 76 -40.48 17.91 27.62
C GLY A 76 -39.32 17.96 26.62
N ALA A 77 -38.92 19.14 26.18
CA ALA A 77 -37.82 19.32 25.23
C ALA A 77 -36.49 18.76 25.75
N GLY A 78 -36.14 19.07 27.01
CA GLY A 78 -34.90 18.58 27.63
C GLY A 78 -34.89 17.05 27.79
N ILE A 79 -36.00 16.51 28.30
CA ILE A 79 -36.16 15.06 28.50
C ILE A 79 -36.07 14.31 27.15
N ALA A 80 -36.82 14.81 26.15
CA ALA A 80 -36.84 14.19 24.82
C ALA A 80 -35.43 14.20 24.16
N THR A 81 -34.72 15.31 24.27
CA THR A 81 -33.35 15.44 23.73
C THR A 81 -32.41 14.43 24.42
N GLY A 82 -32.47 14.30 25.74
CA GLY A 82 -31.64 13.34 26.48
C GLY A 82 -31.90 11.89 26.06
N ILE A 83 -33.19 11.50 26.04
CA ILE A 83 -33.58 10.14 25.61
C ILE A 83 -33.15 9.87 24.15
N LEU A 84 -33.44 10.82 23.25
CA LEU A 84 -33.12 10.67 21.83
C LEU A 84 -31.61 10.57 21.60
N THR A 85 -30.82 11.34 22.34
CA THR A 85 -29.34 11.26 22.25
C THR A 85 -28.87 9.84 22.59
N VAL A 86 -29.36 9.27 23.69
CA VAL A 86 -28.98 7.90 24.09
C VAL A 86 -29.44 6.88 23.03
N LEU A 87 -30.63 7.00 22.50
CA LEU A 87 -31.17 6.11 21.47
C LEU A 87 -30.36 6.21 20.16
N ILE A 88 -30.02 7.42 19.73
CA ILE A 88 -29.20 7.62 18.52
C ILE A 88 -27.79 7.06 18.74
N LEU A 89 -27.16 7.30 19.90
CA LEU A 89 -25.85 6.77 20.21
C LEU A 89 -25.83 5.23 20.16
N ILE A 90 -26.80 4.59 20.83
CA ILE A 90 -26.80 3.11 20.90
C ILE A 90 -27.18 2.50 19.54
N PHE A 91 -28.36 2.89 18.99
CA PHE A 91 -28.94 2.24 17.82
C PHE A 91 -28.55 2.88 16.49
N GLY A 92 -28.19 4.15 16.50
CA GLY A 92 -27.80 4.89 15.30
C GLY A 92 -26.32 4.97 15.05
N GLU A 93 -25.50 4.76 16.08
CA GLU A 93 -24.05 4.98 15.95
C GLU A 93 -23.21 3.81 16.45
N ILE A 94 -23.22 3.48 17.74
CA ILE A 94 -22.30 2.49 18.34
C ILE A 94 -22.55 1.08 17.78
N SER A 95 -23.80 0.59 17.89
CA SER A 95 -24.13 -0.77 17.44
C SER A 95 -23.93 -0.97 15.94
N PRO A 96 -24.37 -0.04 15.06
CA PRO A 96 -24.11 -0.18 13.61
C PRO A 96 -22.63 -0.14 13.25
N LYS A 97 -21.81 0.70 13.91
CA LYS A 97 -20.36 0.76 13.69
C LYS A 97 -19.69 -0.55 14.09
N THR A 98 -20.05 -1.10 15.25
CA THR A 98 -19.51 -2.40 15.71
C THR A 98 -19.85 -3.53 14.73
N LEU A 99 -21.10 -3.60 14.27
CA LEU A 99 -21.52 -4.59 13.27
C LEU A 99 -20.78 -4.41 11.94
N ALA A 100 -20.51 -3.17 11.57
CA ALA A 100 -19.82 -2.84 10.31
C ALA A 100 -18.34 -3.20 10.36
N THR A 101 -17.69 -3.13 11.51
CA THR A 101 -16.30 -3.55 11.68
C THR A 101 -16.14 -5.05 11.39
N VAL A 102 -17.07 -5.87 11.91
CA VAL A 102 -17.04 -7.34 11.72
C VAL A 102 -17.44 -7.73 10.30
N ASN A 103 -18.39 -7.04 9.69
CA ASN A 103 -18.97 -7.39 8.38
C ASN A 103 -18.64 -6.35 7.30
N SER A 104 -17.46 -5.73 7.36
CA SER A 104 -17.08 -4.58 6.51
C SER A 104 -17.22 -4.87 5.01
N GLU A 105 -16.76 -6.02 4.54
CA GLU A 105 -16.85 -6.43 3.14
C GLU A 105 -18.28 -6.43 2.59
N LYS A 106 -19.14 -7.18 3.28
CA LYS A 106 -20.53 -7.38 2.86
C LYS A 106 -21.31 -6.06 2.86
N LEU A 107 -21.09 -5.24 3.89
CA LEU A 107 -21.76 -3.93 4.02
C LEU A 107 -21.20 -2.93 3.01
N ALA A 108 -19.87 -2.90 2.77
CA ALA A 108 -19.26 -2.03 1.77
C ALA A 108 -19.84 -2.32 0.37
N LEU A 109 -19.92 -3.59 -0.02
CA LEU A 109 -20.49 -4.02 -1.31
C LEU A 109 -21.98 -3.65 -1.42
N THR A 110 -22.72 -3.69 -0.31
CA THR A 110 -24.16 -3.36 -0.28
C THR A 110 -24.40 -1.86 -0.41
N TYR A 111 -23.61 -1.06 0.30
CA TYR A 111 -23.80 0.39 0.40
C TYR A 111 -23.13 1.20 -0.70
N ALA A 112 -22.15 0.63 -1.40
CA ALA A 112 -21.30 1.32 -2.39
C ALA A 112 -22.10 2.17 -3.38
N ASN A 113 -23.11 1.58 -4.02
CA ASN A 113 -23.90 2.26 -5.06
C ASN A 113 -24.69 3.45 -4.49
N VAL A 114 -25.25 3.27 -3.29
CA VAL A 114 -26.04 4.34 -2.61
C VAL A 114 -25.12 5.50 -2.25
N ILE A 115 -23.94 5.19 -1.69
CA ILE A 115 -22.94 6.20 -1.33
C ILE A 115 -22.39 6.90 -2.58
N GLU A 116 -22.16 6.17 -3.68
CA GLU A 116 -21.72 6.78 -4.95
C GLU A 116 -22.74 7.83 -5.46
N VAL A 117 -24.02 7.49 -5.43
CA VAL A 117 -25.10 8.40 -5.85
C VAL A 117 -25.13 9.62 -4.91
N LEU A 118 -25.04 9.38 -3.61
CA LEU A 118 -25.01 10.46 -2.60
C LEU A 118 -23.83 11.40 -2.83
N MET A 119 -22.63 10.86 -3.09
CA MET A 119 -21.43 11.64 -3.40
C MET A 119 -21.63 12.53 -4.63
N LYS A 120 -22.33 12.01 -5.66
CA LYS A 120 -22.63 12.77 -6.88
C LYS A 120 -23.59 13.93 -6.59
N ILE A 121 -24.66 13.67 -5.82
CA ILE A 121 -25.66 14.68 -5.43
C ILE A 121 -25.03 15.76 -4.56
N LEU A 122 -24.22 15.36 -3.57
CA LEU A 122 -23.60 16.28 -2.61
C LEU A 122 -22.32 16.97 -3.13
N THR A 123 -21.87 16.66 -4.35
CA THR A 123 -20.64 17.24 -4.92
C THR A 123 -20.55 18.77 -4.77
N PRO A 124 -21.57 19.56 -5.12
CA PRO A 124 -21.45 21.02 -4.97
C PRO A 124 -21.31 21.46 -3.51
N VAL A 125 -22.00 20.79 -2.60
CA VAL A 125 -21.93 21.10 -1.15
C VAL A 125 -20.55 20.73 -0.60
N ILE A 126 -20.05 19.53 -0.94
CA ILE A 126 -18.73 19.02 -0.54
C ILE A 126 -17.63 19.98 -1.03
N PHE A 127 -17.74 20.46 -2.27
CA PHE A 127 -16.75 21.38 -2.84
C PHE A 127 -16.64 22.66 -2.00
N ILE A 128 -17.78 23.25 -1.61
CA ILE A 128 -17.82 24.47 -0.79
C ILE A 128 -17.21 24.20 0.60
N ILE A 129 -17.63 23.11 1.25
CA ILE A 129 -17.16 22.74 2.60
C ILE A 129 -15.65 22.46 2.58
N ASN A 130 -15.17 21.65 1.62
CA ASN A 130 -13.74 21.32 1.52
C ASN A 130 -12.88 22.55 1.21
N LYS A 131 -13.38 23.48 0.38
CA LYS A 131 -12.69 24.73 0.09
C LYS A 131 -12.51 25.58 1.36
N LEU A 132 -13.55 25.62 2.20
CA LEU A 132 -13.50 26.33 3.48
C LEU A 132 -12.57 25.62 4.47
N ALA A 133 -12.71 24.29 4.62
CA ALA A 133 -11.86 23.47 5.47
C ALA A 133 -10.38 23.58 5.11
N ASN A 134 -10.05 23.53 3.81
CA ASN A 134 -8.68 23.67 3.32
C ASN A 134 -8.08 25.05 3.64
N ARG A 135 -8.90 26.10 3.61
CA ARG A 135 -8.46 27.44 4.03
C ARG A 135 -8.10 27.47 5.52
N ILE A 136 -8.93 26.81 6.35
CA ILE A 136 -8.69 26.71 7.79
C ILE A 136 -7.40 25.90 8.05
N CYS A 137 -7.20 24.76 7.39
CA CYS A 137 -5.99 23.93 7.51
C CYS A 137 -4.73 24.72 7.15
N LYS A 138 -4.78 25.52 6.08
CA LYS A 138 -3.66 26.38 5.66
C LYS A 138 -3.33 27.47 6.70
N LEU A 139 -4.32 27.99 7.42
CA LEU A 139 -4.11 28.93 8.52
C LEU A 139 -3.31 28.29 9.68
N PHE A 140 -3.46 26.97 9.87
CA PHE A 140 -2.71 26.21 10.87
C PHE A 140 -1.41 25.61 10.32
N GLY A 141 -0.99 25.99 9.10
CA GLY A 141 0.27 25.55 8.49
C GLY A 141 0.26 24.13 7.96
N VAL A 142 -0.92 23.51 7.82
CA VAL A 142 -1.06 22.14 7.30
C VAL A 142 -1.46 22.22 5.82
N ASP A 143 -0.68 21.56 4.95
CA ASP A 143 -1.06 21.41 3.54
C ASP A 143 -1.87 20.11 3.37
N PRO A 144 -3.18 20.23 3.13
CA PRO A 144 -4.03 19.04 2.98
C PRO A 144 -3.74 18.23 1.71
N ASN A 145 -2.94 18.76 0.79
CA ASN A 145 -2.57 18.09 -0.46
C ASN A 145 -1.16 17.48 -0.41
N ALA A 146 -0.46 17.57 0.73
CA ALA A 146 0.84 16.91 0.89
C ALA A 146 0.67 15.40 0.63
N ASP A 147 1.49 14.86 -0.25
CA ASP A 147 1.38 13.47 -0.73
C ASP A 147 1.92 12.52 0.35
N THR A 148 1.06 12.18 1.31
CA THR A 148 1.39 11.31 2.44
C THR A 148 1.19 9.81 2.15
N GLN A 149 0.84 9.46 0.90
CA GLN A 149 0.43 8.08 0.59
C GLN A 149 1.48 7.27 -0.18
N LYS A 150 2.70 7.78 -0.35
CA LYS A 150 3.75 6.95 -0.96
C LYS A 150 4.31 6.02 0.09
N MET A 151 4.03 4.74 -0.09
CA MET A 151 4.63 3.68 0.73
C MET A 151 6.15 3.74 0.58
N THR A 152 6.85 3.81 1.69
CA THR A 152 8.32 3.79 1.71
C THR A 152 8.81 2.32 1.64
N GLU A 153 10.06 2.13 1.22
CA GLU A 153 10.70 0.81 1.26
C GLU A 153 10.70 0.24 2.68
N GLU A 154 10.92 1.08 3.68
CA GLU A 154 10.93 0.70 5.10
C GLU A 154 9.55 0.18 5.56
N GLU A 155 8.47 0.82 5.09
CA GLU A 155 7.10 0.33 5.34
C GLU A 155 6.86 -1.01 4.64
N LEU A 156 7.40 -1.19 3.43
CA LEU A 156 7.27 -2.43 2.69
C LEU A 156 8.02 -3.57 3.39
N ARG A 157 9.25 -3.33 3.88
CA ARG A 157 10.03 -4.30 4.67
C ARG A 157 9.25 -4.70 5.94
N THR A 158 8.66 -3.72 6.64
CA THR A 158 7.83 -3.97 7.83
C THR A 158 6.65 -4.90 7.51
N ILE A 159 5.98 -4.71 6.36
CA ILE A 159 4.87 -5.59 5.93
C ILE A 159 5.39 -7.02 5.71
N VAL A 160 6.56 -7.18 5.11
CA VAL A 160 7.20 -8.49 4.86
C VAL A 160 7.54 -9.17 6.20
N ASP A 161 8.08 -8.42 7.18
CA ASP A 161 8.38 -8.92 8.54
C ASP A 161 7.11 -9.42 9.25
N VAL A 162 6.06 -8.61 9.25
CA VAL A 162 4.75 -8.96 9.85
C VAL A 162 4.13 -10.18 9.14
N SER A 163 4.30 -10.30 7.83
CA SER A 163 3.81 -11.44 7.05
C SER A 163 4.52 -12.74 7.44
N LYS A 164 5.82 -12.67 7.75
CA LYS A 164 6.59 -13.80 8.28
C LYS A 164 6.10 -14.17 9.70
N GLU A 165 5.95 -13.17 10.58
CA GLU A 165 5.47 -13.39 11.96
C GLU A 165 4.08 -14.05 12.00
N SER A 166 3.21 -13.68 11.06
CA SER A 166 1.85 -14.23 10.94
C SER A 166 1.81 -15.57 10.17
N GLY A 167 2.95 -16.07 9.69
CA GLY A 167 3.04 -17.36 8.99
C GLY A 167 2.51 -17.34 7.56
N VAL A 168 2.35 -16.17 6.97
CA VAL A 168 1.90 -16.02 5.55
C VAL A 168 3.05 -16.33 4.58
N ILE A 169 4.28 -15.97 4.98
CA ILE A 169 5.50 -16.25 4.19
C ILE A 169 6.50 -17.04 5.06
N GLU A 170 7.28 -17.91 4.40
CA GLU A 170 8.30 -18.74 5.05
C GLU A 170 9.60 -17.94 5.28
N SER A 171 10.44 -18.43 6.20
CA SER A 171 11.71 -17.77 6.54
C SER A 171 12.66 -17.63 5.33
N GLU A 172 12.66 -18.62 4.44
CA GLU A 172 13.48 -18.59 3.22
C GLU A 172 12.98 -17.54 2.24
N GLU A 173 11.66 -17.46 2.06
CA GLU A 173 10.99 -16.46 1.20
C GLU A 173 11.26 -15.04 1.72
N HIS A 174 11.13 -14.84 3.03
CA HIS A 174 11.43 -13.58 3.72
C HIS A 174 12.87 -13.12 3.42
N THR A 175 13.85 -14.03 3.57
CA THR A 175 15.27 -13.74 3.29
C THR A 175 15.46 -13.36 1.82
N MET A 176 14.80 -14.07 0.91
CA MET A 176 14.89 -13.81 -0.53
C MET A 176 14.34 -12.42 -0.89
N ILE A 177 13.20 -12.04 -0.29
CA ILE A 177 12.58 -10.71 -0.52
C ILE A 177 13.52 -9.60 -0.03
N ASN A 178 14.11 -9.75 1.16
CA ASN A 178 15.04 -8.76 1.72
C ASN A 178 16.31 -8.66 0.84
N ASN A 179 16.84 -9.77 0.36
CA ASN A 179 17.99 -9.77 -0.56
C ASN A 179 17.68 -9.01 -1.86
N VAL A 180 16.44 -9.06 -2.35
CA VAL A 180 16.03 -8.29 -3.54
C VAL A 180 16.04 -6.79 -3.25
N PHE A 181 15.58 -6.36 -2.07
CA PHE A 181 15.65 -4.95 -1.67
C PHE A 181 17.11 -4.48 -1.56
N ASP A 182 17.95 -5.25 -0.88
CA ASP A 182 19.36 -4.94 -0.69
C ASP A 182 20.12 -4.87 -2.03
N PHE A 183 19.76 -5.74 -2.99
CA PHE A 183 20.35 -5.76 -4.32
C PHE A 183 20.03 -4.48 -5.11
N GLY A 184 18.86 -3.90 -4.89
CA GLY A 184 18.46 -2.66 -5.57
C GLY A 184 19.41 -1.49 -5.31
N ASP A 185 19.95 -1.40 -4.10
CA ASP A 185 20.86 -0.34 -3.67
C ASP A 185 22.35 -0.73 -3.75
N ALA A 186 22.63 -2.01 -4.06
CA ALA A 186 24.00 -2.54 -4.07
C ALA A 186 24.87 -1.88 -5.14
N GLN A 187 26.07 -1.50 -4.76
CA GLN A 187 27.09 -0.99 -5.68
C GLN A 187 27.91 -2.16 -6.26
N ALA A 188 28.42 -1.98 -7.49
CA ALA A 188 29.25 -2.99 -8.16
C ALA A 188 30.40 -3.47 -7.27
N LYS A 189 31.00 -2.59 -6.48
CA LYS A 189 32.11 -2.92 -5.57
C LYS A 189 31.71 -3.90 -4.45
N GLU A 190 30.43 -3.97 -4.09
CA GLU A 190 29.90 -4.82 -3.00
C GLU A 190 29.58 -6.23 -3.49
N VAL A 191 29.31 -6.39 -4.78
CA VAL A 191 28.96 -7.68 -5.38
C VAL A 191 30.08 -8.27 -6.25
N MET A 192 31.10 -7.46 -6.61
CA MET A 192 32.22 -7.93 -7.43
C MET A 192 33.16 -8.83 -6.62
N ILE A 193 33.80 -9.77 -7.30
CA ILE A 193 34.90 -10.53 -6.72
C ILE A 193 36.14 -9.61 -6.64
N PRO A 194 36.74 -9.41 -5.46
CA PRO A 194 37.95 -8.61 -5.36
C PRO A 194 39.07 -9.18 -6.22
N ARG A 195 39.91 -8.31 -6.76
CA ARG A 195 41.02 -8.73 -7.67
C ARG A 195 41.92 -9.83 -7.09
N ILE A 196 42.15 -9.80 -5.78
CA ILE A 196 43.02 -10.77 -5.09
C ILE A 196 42.40 -12.18 -5.06
N ASP A 197 41.10 -12.29 -5.19
CA ASP A 197 40.36 -13.55 -5.17
C ASP A 197 39.92 -13.99 -6.56
N MET A 198 40.28 -13.23 -7.62
CA MET A 198 39.93 -13.57 -9.00
C MET A 198 40.89 -14.60 -9.59
N THR A 199 40.32 -15.65 -10.15
CA THR A 199 41.07 -16.58 -11.03
C THR A 199 41.15 -15.99 -12.43
N PHE A 200 42.32 -16.01 -13.02
CA PHE A 200 42.56 -15.52 -14.38
C PHE A 200 43.57 -16.40 -15.11
N ALA A 201 43.51 -16.41 -16.42
CA ALA A 201 44.47 -17.08 -17.28
C ALA A 201 45.49 -16.08 -17.82
N GLN A 202 46.69 -16.56 -18.13
CA GLN A 202 47.69 -15.77 -18.85
C GLN A 202 47.50 -15.91 -20.37
N VAL A 203 47.85 -14.88 -21.11
CA VAL A 203 47.71 -14.88 -22.59
C VAL A 203 48.49 -16.04 -23.25
N ASP A 204 49.57 -16.43 -22.63
CA ASP A 204 50.45 -17.51 -23.09
C ASP A 204 50.17 -18.89 -22.45
N SER A 205 49.09 -19.00 -21.67
CA SER A 205 48.68 -20.29 -21.07
C SER A 205 48.36 -21.33 -22.15
N SER A 206 48.86 -22.54 -21.92
CA SER A 206 48.59 -23.68 -22.80
C SER A 206 47.12 -24.15 -22.68
N TYR A 207 46.66 -24.90 -23.67
CA TYR A 207 45.31 -25.49 -23.66
C TYR A 207 45.05 -26.34 -22.42
N ASP A 208 46.03 -27.17 -22.05
CA ASP A 208 45.88 -28.07 -20.90
C ASP A 208 45.78 -27.30 -19.58
N GLU A 209 46.54 -26.23 -19.42
CA GLU A 209 46.45 -25.33 -18.25
C GLU A 209 45.09 -24.67 -18.16
N LEU A 210 44.54 -24.18 -19.28
CA LEU A 210 43.22 -23.57 -19.31
C LEU A 210 42.15 -24.59 -18.92
N ILE A 211 42.21 -25.81 -19.43
CA ILE A 211 41.26 -26.89 -19.09
C ILE A 211 41.34 -27.18 -17.58
N GLN A 212 42.55 -27.24 -17.02
CA GLN A 212 42.70 -27.46 -15.57
C GLN A 212 42.05 -26.36 -14.75
N ILE A 213 42.25 -25.08 -15.08
CA ILE A 213 41.63 -23.93 -14.39
C ILE A 213 40.10 -24.02 -14.46
N PHE A 214 39.54 -24.32 -15.66
CA PHE A 214 38.11 -24.45 -15.84
C PHE A 214 37.51 -25.64 -15.05
N GLN A 215 38.26 -26.73 -14.91
CA GLN A 215 37.80 -27.91 -14.13
C GLN A 215 37.83 -27.64 -12.62
N GLU A 216 38.86 -26.95 -12.13
CA GLU A 216 39.03 -26.66 -10.70
C GLU A 216 38.02 -25.61 -10.22
N ASP A 217 37.88 -24.50 -10.93
CA ASP A 217 37.09 -23.35 -10.52
C ASP A 217 35.66 -23.35 -11.06
N LYS A 218 35.37 -24.18 -12.09
CA LYS A 218 34.04 -24.37 -12.69
C LYS A 218 33.39 -23.09 -13.22
N PHE A 219 34.19 -22.09 -13.58
CA PHE A 219 33.70 -20.87 -14.21
C PHE A 219 33.34 -21.10 -15.69
N THR A 220 32.38 -20.37 -16.21
CA THR A 220 32.02 -20.39 -17.63
C THR A 220 32.83 -19.38 -18.46
N ARG A 221 33.41 -18.39 -17.80
CA ARG A 221 34.25 -17.34 -18.40
C ARG A 221 35.42 -17.03 -17.47
N LEU A 222 36.56 -16.79 -18.04
CA LEU A 222 37.77 -16.50 -17.30
C LEU A 222 38.42 -15.24 -17.87
N PRO A 223 38.78 -14.22 -17.06
CA PRO A 223 39.53 -13.04 -17.53
C PRO A 223 40.94 -13.45 -17.92
N VAL A 224 41.48 -12.87 -19.03
CA VAL A 224 42.85 -13.14 -19.53
C VAL A 224 43.69 -11.90 -19.32
N UNK A 225 44.87 -12.12 -18.63
CA UNK A 225 45.68 -10.99 -18.38
C UNK A 225 46.91 -11.14 -19.24
N UNK A 226 47.42 -10.17 -19.54
CA UNK A 226 48.60 -10.16 -20.32
C UNK A 226 49.80 -10.20 -19.48
N UNK A 227 50.20 -10.55 -18.93
CA UNK A 227 51.28 -10.62 -18.07
C UNK A 227 50.96 -10.29 -16.71
N UNK A 228 51.31 -10.81 -16.23
CA UNK A 228 51.19 -10.64 -15.03
C UNK A 228 51.51 -9.41 -14.55
N UNK A 229 50.81 -8.78 -14.75
CA UNK A 229 50.98 -7.69 -14.19
C UNK A 229 51.49 -7.93 -12.94
N ASP A 230 52.51 -7.30 -12.48
CA ASP A 230 53.10 -7.27 -11.16
C ASP A 230 52.03 -6.71 -10.20
N ARG A 231 51.63 -7.47 -9.23
CA ARG A 231 50.48 -7.22 -8.32
C ARG A 231 50.51 -5.83 -7.63
N GLN A 232 51.51 -5.06 -7.83
CA GLN A 232 51.70 -3.79 -7.10
C GLN A 232 51.82 -2.51 -7.96
N ARG A 233 51.91 -2.57 -9.28
CA ARG A 233 52.30 -1.36 -10.03
C ARG A 233 51.33 -0.82 -11.09
N ASP A 234 50.50 -1.65 -11.71
CA ASP A 234 49.72 -1.16 -12.85
C ASP A 234 48.23 -1.16 -12.54
N TRP A 235 47.68 0.03 -12.29
CA TRP A 235 46.30 0.28 -11.90
C TRP A 235 45.33 0.30 -13.09
N TYR A 236 45.78 0.04 -14.31
CA TYR A 236 44.90 -0.01 -15.48
C TYR A 236 44.77 -1.45 -16.00
N PRO A 237 43.62 -2.11 -15.81
CA PRO A 237 43.41 -3.38 -16.51
C PRO A 237 43.23 -3.09 -18.01
N GLN A 238 44.18 -3.47 -18.80
CA GLN A 238 43.91 -3.63 -20.20
C GLN A 238 43.08 -4.91 -20.33
N TYR A 239 41.75 -4.74 -20.33
CA TYR A 239 40.84 -5.82 -20.70
C TYR A 239 40.98 -6.06 -22.20
N GLU A 240 41.91 -6.92 -22.59
CA GLU A 240 42.02 -7.18 -24.00
C GLU A 240 41.07 -8.26 -24.49
N ARG A 241 40.78 -9.30 -23.70
CA ARG A 241 39.86 -10.37 -24.17
C ARG A 241 39.36 -11.26 -23.02
N SER A 242 38.21 -11.88 -23.21
CA SER A 242 37.71 -12.95 -22.34
C SER A 242 37.74 -14.29 -23.08
N ALA A 243 38.17 -15.34 -22.40
CA ALA A 243 38.15 -16.71 -22.95
C ALA A 243 36.87 -17.41 -22.44
N SER A 244 36.15 -18.08 -23.32
CA SER A 244 35.00 -18.90 -22.98
C SER A 244 35.09 -20.28 -23.66
N LEU A 245 34.64 -21.30 -22.96
CA LEU A 245 34.55 -22.66 -23.49
C LEU A 245 33.26 -22.81 -24.29
N SER A 246 33.34 -23.09 -25.56
CA SER A 246 32.15 -23.42 -26.35
C SER A 246 31.76 -24.89 -26.12
N ARG A 247 30.50 -25.21 -26.30
CA ARG A 247 29.97 -26.59 -26.21
C ARG A 247 30.63 -27.56 -27.22
N GLN A 248 31.40 -27.05 -28.18
CA GLN A 248 32.10 -27.87 -29.21
C GLN A 248 33.60 -28.01 -28.96
N GLY A 249 34.09 -27.61 -27.78
CA GLY A 249 35.51 -27.81 -27.43
C GLY A 249 36.51 -26.86 -28.10
N SER A 250 36.04 -25.75 -28.70
CA SER A 250 36.92 -24.72 -29.27
C SER A 250 36.92 -23.46 -28.43
N PHE A 251 38.08 -22.84 -28.23
CA PHE A 251 38.22 -21.58 -27.52
C PHE A 251 37.97 -20.39 -28.45
N PHE A 252 37.14 -19.47 -28.02
CA PHE A 252 37.00 -18.19 -28.68
C PHE A 252 37.52 -17.08 -27.75
N CYS A 253 38.45 -16.27 -28.29
CA CYS A 253 38.81 -15.00 -27.69
C CYS A 253 37.96 -13.89 -28.32
N SER A 254 37.19 -13.19 -27.52
CA SER A 254 36.41 -12.01 -27.96
C SER A 254 36.94 -10.73 -27.33
#